data_c900f11a7e5a4d400b9521c9e5bdf657
#
_entry.id   c900f11a7e5a4d400b9521c9e5bdf657
#
_cell.length_a   1.000
_cell.length_b   1.000
_cell.length_c   1.000
_cell.angle_alpha   90.00
_cell.angle_beta   90.00
_cell.angle_gamma   90.00
#
_symmetry.space_group_name_H-M   'P 1'
#
loop_
_entity.id
_entity.type
_entity.pdbx_description
1 polymer ?
#
loop_
_entity_poly.entity_id
_entity_poly.type
_entity_poly.pdbx_seq_one_letter_code
_entity_poly.pdbx_strand_id
1 'polypeptide(L)'
;MKDMRTAEQTIDEVLNLAAGHFKVPREKLSPDDDFFKTLKIDSLQALDLLTRLEQHFHVELPDYELQGVSDFRTLASRIQARL
;
A
#
# COMPACT_ATOMS: atom_id res chain seq x y z
N MET A 1 -8.75 -3.49 20.50
CA MET A 1 -8.94 -4.86 20.02
C MET A 1 -7.99 -5.11 18.84
N LYS A 2 -7.39 -6.29 18.79
CA LYS A 2 -6.42 -6.59 17.75
C LYS A 2 -7.14 -6.81 16.41
N ASP A 3 -6.55 -6.26 15.34
CA ASP A 3 -7.10 -6.42 14.00
C ASP A 3 -6.94 -7.88 13.55
N MET A 4 -8.00 -8.44 12.97
CA MET A 4 -8.07 -9.84 12.58
C MET A 4 -7.79 -10.09 11.10
N ARG A 5 -7.36 -9.06 10.36
CA ARG A 5 -7.02 -9.24 8.95
C ARG A 5 -5.85 -10.19 8.78
N THR A 6 -5.94 -11.06 7.77
CA THR A 6 -4.78 -11.85 7.35
C THR A 6 -3.85 -10.97 6.52
N ALA A 7 -2.60 -11.42 6.36
CA ALA A 7 -1.66 -10.71 5.49
C ALA A 7 -2.21 -10.58 4.07
N GLU A 8 -2.85 -11.62 3.56
CA GLU A 8 -3.43 -11.61 2.21
C GLU A 8 -4.56 -10.60 2.08
N GLN A 9 -5.40 -10.49 3.12
CA GLN A 9 -6.48 -9.48 3.12
C GLN A 9 -5.91 -8.07 3.10
N THR A 10 -4.86 -7.83 3.87
CA THR A 10 -4.20 -6.53 3.90
C THR A 10 -3.61 -6.19 2.53
N ILE A 11 -2.93 -7.15 1.90
CA ILE A 11 -2.38 -6.97 0.56
C ILE A 11 -3.49 -6.62 -0.43
N ASP A 12 -4.60 -7.36 -0.38
CA ASP A 12 -5.71 -7.13 -1.29
C ASP A 12 -6.31 -5.74 -1.11
N GLU A 13 -6.49 -5.29 0.13
CA GLU A 13 -7.00 -3.96 0.41
C GLU A 13 -6.05 -2.87 -0.09
N VAL A 14 -4.73 -3.06 0.09
CA VAL A 14 -3.73 -2.12 -0.43
C VAL A 14 -3.83 -2.01 -1.95
N LEU A 15 -3.91 -3.14 -2.63
CA LEU A 15 -4.02 -3.15 -4.09
C LEU A 15 -5.31 -2.50 -4.57
N ASN A 16 -6.42 -2.79 -3.90
CA ASN A 16 -7.70 -2.18 -4.26
C ASN A 16 -7.68 -0.66 -4.07
N LEU A 17 -7.09 -0.20 -2.98
CA LEU A 17 -6.99 1.24 -2.73
C LEU A 17 -6.07 1.92 -3.74
N ALA A 18 -4.95 1.29 -4.09
CA ALA A 18 -4.05 1.83 -5.10
C ALA A 18 -4.73 1.92 -6.46
N ALA A 19 -5.45 0.87 -6.84
CA ALA A 19 -6.18 0.83 -8.12
C ALA A 19 -7.21 1.96 -8.17
N GLY A 20 -7.98 2.16 -7.11
CA GLY A 20 -8.97 3.22 -7.06
C GLY A 20 -8.35 4.61 -7.02
N HIS A 21 -7.27 4.79 -6.27
CA HIS A 21 -6.61 6.07 -6.12
C HIS A 21 -6.01 6.57 -7.44
N PHE A 22 -5.39 5.67 -8.20
CA PHE A 22 -4.74 6.01 -9.46
C PHE A 22 -5.61 5.68 -10.68
N LYS A 23 -6.82 5.19 -10.48
CA LYS A 23 -7.78 4.89 -11.55
C LYS A 23 -7.23 3.91 -12.58
N VAL A 24 -6.62 2.83 -12.07
CA VAL A 24 -6.14 1.74 -12.92
C VAL A 24 -6.92 0.47 -12.59
N PRO A 25 -7.07 -0.46 -13.55
CA PRO A 25 -7.75 -1.72 -13.28
C PRO A 25 -7.02 -2.53 -12.22
N ARG A 26 -7.76 -3.08 -11.26
CA ARG A 26 -7.20 -3.87 -10.17
C ARG A 26 -6.38 -5.06 -10.70
N GLU A 27 -6.84 -5.70 -11.77
CA GLU A 27 -6.19 -6.87 -12.35
C GLU A 27 -4.83 -6.58 -12.97
N LYS A 28 -4.50 -5.31 -13.15
CA LYS A 28 -3.17 -4.91 -13.64
C LYS A 28 -2.15 -4.79 -12.53
N LEU A 29 -2.58 -4.92 -11.29
CA LEU A 29 -1.70 -4.78 -10.13
C LEU A 29 -1.45 -6.14 -9.49
N SER A 30 -0.21 -6.41 -9.14
CA SER A 30 0.19 -7.63 -8.47
C SER A 30 0.97 -7.27 -7.20
N PRO A 31 0.90 -8.11 -6.14
CA PRO A 31 1.60 -7.79 -4.89
C PRO A 31 3.10 -7.58 -5.03
N ASP A 32 3.73 -8.25 -5.96
CA ASP A 32 5.18 -8.18 -6.13
C ASP A 32 5.63 -7.11 -7.13
N ASP A 33 4.68 -6.37 -7.71
CA ASP A 33 5.00 -5.29 -8.63
C ASP A 33 5.64 -4.11 -7.90
N ASP A 34 6.63 -3.51 -8.57
CA ASP A 34 7.17 -2.22 -8.15
C ASP A 34 6.12 -1.16 -8.47
N PHE A 35 5.53 -0.57 -7.44
CA PHE A 35 4.42 0.36 -7.67
C PHE A 35 4.84 1.65 -8.37
N PHE A 36 6.10 2.08 -8.23
CA PHE A 36 6.59 3.23 -8.98
C PHE A 36 6.57 2.96 -10.49
N LYS A 37 6.99 1.76 -10.88
CA LYS A 37 7.06 1.38 -12.30
C LYS A 37 5.68 1.04 -12.85
N THR A 38 4.94 0.23 -12.11
CA THR A 38 3.62 -0.24 -12.56
C THR A 38 2.62 0.91 -12.69
N LEU A 39 2.61 1.81 -11.70
CA LEU A 39 1.69 2.94 -11.68
C LEU A 39 2.27 4.17 -12.39
N LYS A 40 3.56 4.14 -12.71
CA LYS A 40 4.26 5.27 -13.36
C LYS A 40 4.13 6.54 -12.53
N ILE A 41 4.39 6.42 -11.22
CA ILE A 41 4.24 7.51 -10.27
C ILE A 41 5.61 7.92 -9.70
N ASP A 42 5.66 9.13 -9.18
CA ASP A 42 6.84 9.63 -8.47
C ASP A 42 6.63 9.55 -6.96
N SER A 43 7.63 10.03 -6.22
CA SER A 43 7.62 9.97 -4.75
C SER A 43 6.46 10.75 -4.14
N LEU A 44 6.08 11.88 -4.73
CA LEU A 44 4.98 12.69 -4.21
C LEU A 44 3.65 11.96 -4.35
N GLN A 45 3.45 11.31 -5.49
CA GLN A 45 2.24 10.53 -5.73
C GLN A 45 2.20 9.30 -4.81
N ALA A 46 3.36 8.70 -4.56
CA ALA A 46 3.43 7.59 -3.62
C ALA A 46 3.07 8.02 -2.20
N LEU A 47 3.48 9.23 -1.79
CA LEU A 47 3.10 9.78 -0.49
C LEU A 47 1.59 10.03 -0.40
N ASP A 48 0.96 10.44 -1.48
CA ASP A 48 -0.50 10.61 -1.52
C ASP A 48 -1.20 9.28 -1.28
N LEU A 49 -0.72 8.21 -1.94
CA LEU A 49 -1.26 6.88 -1.71
C LEU A 49 -1.06 6.46 -0.26
N LEU A 50 0.13 6.71 0.27
CA LEU A 50 0.45 6.37 1.65
C LEU A 50 -0.50 7.04 2.63
N THR A 51 -0.77 8.32 2.44
CA THR A 51 -1.73 9.06 3.26
C THR A 51 -3.10 8.41 3.23
N ARG A 52 -3.54 8.00 2.04
CA ARG A 52 -4.81 7.32 1.87
C ARG A 52 -4.83 5.99 2.63
N LEU A 53 -3.75 5.23 2.55
CA LEU A 53 -3.65 3.95 3.25
C LEU A 53 -3.66 4.14 4.77
N GLU A 54 -2.94 5.14 5.27
CA GLU A 54 -2.93 5.46 6.70
C GLU A 54 -4.33 5.79 7.20
N GLN A 55 -5.09 6.54 6.43
CA GLN A 55 -6.46 6.90 6.78
C GLN A 55 -7.38 5.68 6.77
N HIS A 56 -7.22 4.83 5.77
CA HIS A 56 -8.07 3.64 5.64
C HIS A 56 -7.81 2.63 6.77
N PHE A 57 -6.55 2.41 7.08
CA PHE A 57 -6.17 1.39 8.08
C PHE A 57 -6.06 1.96 9.50
N HIS A 58 -6.17 3.28 9.66
CA HIS A 58 -6.01 3.96 10.96
C HIS A 58 -4.66 3.68 11.59
N VAL A 59 -3.60 3.75 10.80
CA VAL A 59 -2.22 3.54 11.25
C VAL A 59 -1.35 4.71 10.82
N GLU A 60 -0.22 4.87 11.48
CA GLU A 60 0.80 5.84 11.10
C GLU A 60 2.02 5.10 10.58
N LEU A 61 2.54 5.52 9.43
CA LEU A 61 3.73 4.94 8.82
C LEU A 61 4.79 6.02 8.69
N PRO A 62 5.76 6.06 9.61
CA PRO A 62 6.84 7.03 9.51
C PRO A 62 7.66 6.84 8.25
N ASP A 63 8.23 7.93 7.74
CA ASP A 63 9.00 7.90 6.49
C ASP A 63 10.12 6.87 6.52
N TYR A 64 10.78 6.68 7.67
CA TYR A 64 11.90 5.74 7.75
C TYR A 64 11.45 4.29 7.52
N GLU A 65 10.20 3.96 7.79
CA GLU A 65 9.70 2.60 7.55
C GLU A 65 9.45 2.35 6.06
N LEU A 66 9.41 3.40 5.27
CA LEU A 66 9.14 3.31 3.83
C LEU A 66 10.40 3.30 3.00
N GLN A 67 11.55 3.52 3.61
CA GLN A 67 12.82 3.48 2.89
C GLN A 67 13.05 2.08 2.34
N GLY A 68 13.33 2.01 1.04
CA GLY A 68 13.54 0.73 0.37
C GLY A 68 12.27 -0.04 0.02
N VAL A 69 11.10 0.47 0.39
CA VAL A 69 9.83 -0.18 0.03
C VAL A 69 9.43 0.28 -1.36
N SER A 70 9.25 -0.67 -2.28
CA SER A 70 8.85 -0.36 -3.64
C SER A 70 7.74 -1.26 -4.16
N ASP A 71 7.41 -2.35 -3.47
CA ASP A 71 6.35 -3.26 -3.89
C ASP A 71 5.18 -3.27 -2.91
N PHE A 72 4.03 -3.66 -3.41
CA PHE A 72 2.80 -3.66 -2.60
C PHE A 72 2.85 -4.64 -1.44
N ARG A 73 3.47 -5.80 -1.65
CA ARG A 73 3.57 -6.82 -0.60
C ARG A 73 4.34 -6.30 0.61
N THR A 74 5.49 -5.67 0.38
CA THR A 74 6.30 -5.11 1.46
C THR A 74 5.55 -3.96 2.14
N LEU A 75 4.89 -3.10 1.36
CA LEU A 75 4.09 -2.02 1.92
C LEU A 75 2.97 -2.57 2.81
N ALA A 76 2.25 -3.58 2.33
CA ALA A 76 1.19 -4.21 3.11
C ALA A 76 1.73 -4.84 4.39
N SER A 77 2.93 -5.42 4.34
CA SER A 77 3.59 -6.00 5.51
C SER A 77 3.85 -4.93 6.59
N ARG A 78 4.29 -3.75 6.16
CA ARG A 78 4.52 -2.64 7.11
C ARG A 78 3.22 -2.19 7.76
N ILE A 79 2.16 -2.15 6.98
CA ILE A 79 0.82 -1.81 7.50
C ILE A 79 0.36 -2.89 8.47
N GLN A 80 0.49 -4.16 8.09
CA GLN A 80 0.05 -5.29 8.90
C GLN A 80 0.71 -5.27 10.28
N ALA A 81 1.98 -4.91 10.34
CA ALA A 81 2.71 -4.86 11.60
C ALA A 81 2.16 -3.81 12.57
N ARG A 82 1.37 -2.88 12.09
CA ARG A 82 0.80 -1.79 12.90
C ARG A 82 -0.68 -1.94 13.17
N LEU A 83 -1.30 -2.97 12.65
CA LEU A 83 -2.72 -3.24 12.88
C LEU A 83 -3.00 -3.82 14.27
#